data_e7cf8c7ec9315189d06b8efe18c09213
#
_entry.id   e7cf8c7ec9315189d06b8efe18c09213
#
_cell.length_a   1.000
_cell.length_b   1.000
_cell.length_c   1.000
_cell.angle_alpha   90.00
_cell.angle_beta   90.00
_cell.angle_gamma   90.00
#
_symmetry.space_group_name_H-M   'P 1'
#
loop_
_entity.id
_entity.type
_entity.pdbx_description
1 polymer ?
#
loop_
_entity_poly.entity_id
_entity_poly.type
_entity_poly.pdbx_seq_one_letter_code
_entity_poly.pdbx_strand_id
1 'polypeptide(L)'
;MKTYNFKDAPIKIYGARLNENNRLVRMDEKVAKAVNEFTGVRVFSGAGVRIRFKTDSKMLKIKVWFASNGVDWAIPLSGSCGIDVFEDDERIKVICPNGYGILELETTFEKSEKTSNITLMMPRNEPVIDLEISIDDGAEILAPDPYKYEKPIVFYGSSITEGGCASTVGKCYTSLVTRWLDSDYINLGFSGNAKGEQTMAEYIKNLDMSIFVMDYDHNAPNPEYLRETHEKMFLKINTLKTN
;
A
#
# COMPACT_ATOMS: atom_id res chain seq x y z
N MET A 1 28.19 -6.17 -1.49
CA MET A 1 26.82 -5.88 -1.96
C MET A 1 26.69 -4.41 -2.32
N LYS A 2 25.98 -4.12 -3.39
CA LYS A 2 25.64 -2.74 -3.82
C LYS A 2 24.28 -2.34 -3.27
N THR A 3 24.18 -1.15 -2.69
CA THR A 3 22.95 -0.68 -2.01
C THR A 3 22.27 0.43 -2.81
N TYR A 4 20.95 0.38 -2.87
CA TYR A 4 20.06 1.36 -3.49
C TYR A 4 19.02 1.81 -2.47
N ASN A 5 18.61 3.07 -2.56
CA ASN A 5 17.43 3.54 -1.84
C ASN A 5 16.18 3.21 -2.66
N PHE A 6 15.06 2.94 -2.01
CA PHE A 6 13.81 2.64 -2.71
C PHE A 6 13.30 3.77 -3.62
N LYS A 7 13.86 4.97 -3.48
CA LYS A 7 13.56 6.16 -4.30
C LYS A 7 14.41 6.24 -5.57
N ASP A 8 15.46 5.39 -5.66
CA ASP A 8 16.39 5.43 -6.79
C ASP A 8 15.76 4.76 -8.02
N ALA A 9 15.94 5.41 -9.19
CA ALA A 9 15.62 4.74 -10.44
C ALA A 9 16.55 3.52 -10.66
N PRO A 10 16.06 2.42 -11.23
CA PRO A 10 14.74 2.24 -11.87
C PRO A 10 13.67 1.62 -10.96
N ILE A 11 13.86 1.61 -9.64
CA ILE A 11 12.87 1.13 -8.66
C ILE A 11 11.58 1.96 -8.80
N LYS A 12 10.43 1.30 -8.71
CA LYS A 12 9.12 1.97 -8.84
C LYS A 12 8.27 1.85 -7.59
N ILE A 13 7.57 2.92 -7.29
CA ILE A 13 6.58 3.02 -6.20
C ILE A 13 5.18 2.92 -6.82
N TYR A 14 4.34 2.04 -6.27
CA TYR A 14 2.94 1.85 -6.64
C TYR A 14 2.02 2.04 -5.43
N GLY A 15 0.82 2.54 -5.66
CA GLY A 15 -0.18 2.79 -4.62
C GLY A 15 0.13 3.97 -3.70
N ALA A 16 1.23 4.70 -3.94
CA ALA A 16 1.63 5.90 -3.23
C ALA A 16 2.48 6.80 -4.12
N ARG A 17 2.74 8.01 -3.65
CA ARG A 17 3.72 8.94 -4.23
C ARG A 17 4.61 9.50 -3.12
N LEU A 18 5.73 10.09 -3.49
CA LEU A 18 6.54 10.89 -2.57
C LEU A 18 5.95 12.31 -2.48
N ASN A 19 5.85 12.82 -1.27
CA ASN A 19 5.50 14.21 -1.01
C ASN A 19 6.74 15.13 -1.08
N GLU A 20 6.56 16.43 -0.82
CA GLU A 20 7.64 17.44 -0.82
C GLU A 20 8.78 17.12 0.18
N ASN A 21 8.50 16.33 1.22
CA ASN A 21 9.45 15.89 2.23
C ASN A 21 9.99 14.46 1.96
N ASN A 22 9.85 13.95 0.75
CA ASN A 22 10.27 12.60 0.34
C ASN A 22 9.65 11.47 1.19
N ARG A 23 8.42 11.68 1.71
CA ARG A 23 7.66 10.66 2.45
C ARG A 23 6.60 10.01 1.56
N LEU A 24 6.40 8.72 1.73
CA LEU A 24 5.32 8.00 1.06
C LEU A 24 3.96 8.51 1.55
N VAL A 25 3.07 8.85 0.61
CA VAL A 25 1.69 9.25 0.89
C VAL A 25 0.74 8.55 -0.09
N ARG A 26 -0.34 7.96 0.44
CA ARG A 26 -1.33 7.22 -0.36
C ARG A 26 -2.28 8.13 -1.15
N MET A 27 -2.44 9.36 -0.71
CA MET A 27 -3.23 10.39 -1.39
C MET A 27 -2.68 11.79 -1.08
N ASP A 28 -3.31 12.82 -1.62
CA ASP A 28 -2.94 14.20 -1.30
C ASP A 28 -3.18 14.53 0.17
N GLU A 29 -2.15 15.04 0.86
CA GLU A 29 -2.19 15.32 2.29
C GLU A 29 -3.19 16.41 2.67
N LYS A 30 -3.33 17.46 1.84
CA LYS A 30 -4.26 18.56 2.09
C LYS A 30 -5.69 18.04 2.01
N VAL A 31 -5.96 17.19 1.01
CA VAL A 31 -7.26 16.53 0.86
C VAL A 31 -7.52 15.58 2.02
N ALA A 32 -6.53 14.75 2.39
CA ALA A 32 -6.66 13.81 3.51
C ALA A 32 -7.04 14.52 4.82
N LYS A 33 -6.36 15.63 5.14
CA LYS A 33 -6.68 16.49 6.30
C LYS A 33 -8.05 17.14 6.19
N ALA A 34 -8.47 17.54 4.99
CA ALA A 34 -9.79 18.13 4.77
C ALA A 34 -10.94 17.11 4.88
N VAL A 35 -10.66 15.81 4.70
CA VAL A 35 -11.62 14.73 4.96
C VAL A 35 -11.86 14.60 6.46
N ASN A 36 -10.83 14.30 7.23
CA ASN A 36 -10.82 14.31 8.69
C ASN A 36 -9.38 14.16 9.23
N GLU A 37 -9.19 14.43 10.53
CA GLU A 37 -7.87 14.38 11.19
C GLU A 37 -7.22 13.00 11.09
N PHE A 38 -7.96 11.93 11.31
CA PHE A 38 -7.44 10.56 11.26
C PHE A 38 -6.95 10.19 9.86
N THR A 39 -7.72 10.52 8.82
CA THR A 39 -7.30 10.32 7.42
C THR A 39 -6.01 11.08 7.13
N GLY A 40 -5.87 12.31 7.66
CA GLY A 40 -4.67 13.13 7.55
C GLY A 40 -3.42 12.50 8.22
N VAL A 41 -3.60 11.70 9.25
CA VAL A 41 -2.51 10.92 9.88
C VAL A 41 -2.25 9.63 9.11
N ARG A 42 -3.31 8.89 8.77
CA ARG A 42 -3.22 7.57 8.14
C ARG A 42 -2.79 7.60 6.67
N VAL A 43 -2.77 8.76 6.02
CA VAL A 43 -2.28 8.91 4.65
C VAL A 43 -0.82 8.46 4.47
N PHE A 44 -0.04 8.47 5.54
CA PHE A 44 1.37 8.02 5.55
C PHE A 44 1.55 6.52 5.78
N SER A 45 0.51 5.77 6.13
CA SER A 45 0.60 4.32 6.31
C SER A 45 0.82 3.61 4.97
N GLY A 46 1.41 2.41 5.00
CA GLY A 46 1.77 1.70 3.79
C GLY A 46 0.69 0.79 3.22
N ALA A 47 -0.57 0.88 3.68
CA ALA A 47 -1.66 0.05 3.16
C ALA A 47 -1.78 0.15 1.64
N GLY A 48 -1.54 -0.96 0.93
CA GLY A 48 -1.57 -1.01 -0.53
C GLY A 48 -0.35 -0.41 -1.23
N VAL A 49 0.65 0.07 -0.50
CA VAL A 49 1.89 0.60 -1.10
C VAL A 49 2.83 -0.54 -1.46
N ARG A 50 3.38 -0.50 -2.66
CA ARG A 50 4.32 -1.50 -3.18
C ARG A 50 5.57 -0.81 -3.73
N ILE A 51 6.75 -1.36 -3.36
CA ILE A 51 8.03 -1.02 -3.97
C ILE A 51 8.40 -2.18 -4.89
N ARG A 52 8.60 -1.90 -6.18
CA ARG A 52 8.87 -2.93 -7.18
C ARG A 52 10.15 -2.65 -7.96
N PHE A 53 10.89 -3.71 -8.20
CA PHE A 53 12.09 -3.72 -9.05
C PHE A 53 12.28 -5.12 -9.63
N LYS A 54 13.19 -5.26 -10.58
CA LYS A 54 13.60 -6.54 -11.15
C LYS A 54 15.10 -6.72 -10.93
N THR A 55 15.55 -7.94 -10.62
CA THR A 55 16.96 -8.21 -10.35
C THR A 55 17.32 -9.66 -10.62
N ASP A 56 18.56 -9.88 -11.04
CA ASP A 56 19.21 -11.19 -11.14
C ASP A 56 20.02 -11.60 -9.89
N SER A 57 20.05 -10.73 -8.87
CA SER A 57 20.72 -11.04 -7.59
C SER A 57 20.11 -12.26 -6.92
N LYS A 58 20.92 -13.15 -6.39
CA LYS A 58 20.48 -14.27 -5.57
C LYS A 58 20.22 -13.84 -4.13
N MET A 59 21.10 -13.03 -3.57
CA MET A 59 20.96 -12.50 -2.22
C MET A 59 20.33 -11.13 -2.23
N LEU A 60 19.35 -10.93 -1.38
CA LEU A 60 18.74 -9.63 -1.11
C LEU A 60 18.90 -9.28 0.37
N LYS A 61 19.32 -8.05 0.64
CA LYS A 61 19.29 -7.49 1.99
C LYS A 61 18.38 -6.27 1.96
N ILE A 62 17.36 -6.27 2.81
CA ILE A 62 16.43 -5.16 2.98
C ILE A 62 16.66 -4.56 4.35
N LYS A 63 16.89 -3.25 4.39
CA LYS A 63 16.95 -2.47 5.60
C LYS A 63 15.84 -1.42 5.57
N VAL A 64 15.04 -1.33 6.63
CA VAL A 64 13.87 -0.48 6.70
C VAL A 64 13.84 0.30 8.00
N TRP A 65 13.37 1.56 7.94
CA TRP A 65 13.16 2.44 9.08
C TRP A 65 11.67 2.82 9.14
N PHE A 66 11.09 2.62 10.31
CA PHE A 66 9.69 2.93 10.61
C PHE A 66 9.58 4.22 11.42
N ALA A 67 8.50 4.98 11.22
CA ALA A 67 8.19 6.14 12.05
C ALA A 67 7.71 5.73 13.45
N SER A 68 7.05 4.58 13.52
CA SER A 68 6.47 4.01 14.74
C SER A 68 6.39 2.49 14.62
N ASN A 69 6.23 1.82 15.73
CA ASN A 69 5.91 0.39 15.81
C ASN A 69 5.16 0.16 17.11
N GLY A 70 3.87 0.44 17.08
CA GLY A 70 2.97 0.38 18.23
C GLY A 70 2.19 -0.93 18.34
N VAL A 71 1.55 -1.11 19.49
CA VAL A 71 0.69 -2.27 19.75
C VAL A 71 -0.64 -2.09 19.02
N ASP A 72 -1.07 -3.13 18.29
CA ASP A 72 -2.42 -3.29 17.78
C ASP A 72 -3.04 -4.55 18.39
N TRP A 73 -4.18 -4.41 19.04
CA TRP A 73 -4.82 -5.51 19.77
C TRP A 73 -5.37 -6.61 18.86
N ALA A 74 -5.77 -6.24 17.66
CA ALA A 74 -6.50 -7.13 16.75
C ALA A 74 -5.62 -7.65 15.62
N ILE A 75 -4.41 -7.11 15.45
CA ILE A 75 -3.58 -7.37 14.28
C ILE A 75 -2.21 -7.87 14.74
N PRO A 76 -1.77 -9.06 14.27
CA PRO A 76 -0.42 -9.52 14.57
C PRO A 76 0.61 -8.55 13.99
N LEU A 77 1.79 -8.50 14.61
CA LEU A 77 2.86 -7.60 14.21
C LEU A 77 3.24 -7.75 12.73
N SER A 78 3.17 -8.98 12.19
CA SER A 78 3.36 -9.27 10.77
C SER A 78 2.30 -8.64 9.85
N GLY A 79 1.09 -8.38 10.36
CA GLY A 79 0.02 -7.71 9.63
C GLY A 79 0.04 -6.20 9.77
N SER A 80 0.47 -5.67 10.93
CA SER A 80 0.52 -4.23 11.20
C SER A 80 1.80 -3.57 10.72
N CYS A 81 2.96 -4.20 10.95
CA CYS A 81 4.31 -3.67 10.70
C CYS A 81 5.14 -4.52 9.73
N GLY A 82 4.62 -5.68 9.28
CA GLY A 82 5.34 -6.56 8.37
C GLY A 82 5.40 -6.06 6.94
N ILE A 83 6.45 -6.48 6.22
CA ILE A 83 6.62 -6.31 4.78
C ILE A 83 6.56 -7.69 4.15
N ASP A 84 5.62 -7.96 3.25
CA ASP A 84 5.62 -9.17 2.44
C ASP A 84 6.52 -8.98 1.22
N VAL A 85 7.41 -9.94 0.98
CA VAL A 85 8.30 -9.97 -0.18
C VAL A 85 7.81 -11.05 -1.15
N PHE A 86 7.51 -10.63 -2.36
CA PHE A 86 7.16 -11.53 -3.45
C PHE A 86 8.27 -11.55 -4.51
N GLU A 87 8.57 -12.74 -4.99
CA GLU A 87 9.31 -12.98 -6.22
C GLU A 87 8.28 -13.40 -7.28
N ASP A 88 8.07 -12.56 -8.31
CA ASP A 88 6.94 -12.67 -9.22
C ASP A 88 5.62 -12.78 -8.39
N ASP A 89 4.91 -13.91 -8.49
CA ASP A 89 3.65 -14.15 -7.75
C ASP A 89 3.83 -14.93 -6.44
N GLU A 90 5.02 -15.45 -6.17
CA GLU A 90 5.30 -16.27 -4.99
C GLU A 90 5.82 -15.42 -3.82
N ARG A 91 5.20 -15.60 -2.64
CA ARG A 91 5.69 -14.96 -1.42
C ARG A 91 6.88 -15.73 -0.87
N ILE A 92 8.06 -15.14 -0.94
CA ILE A 92 9.32 -15.76 -0.51
C ILE A 92 9.74 -15.37 0.93
N LYS A 93 9.25 -14.23 1.45
CA LYS A 93 9.64 -13.75 2.78
C LYS A 93 8.57 -12.88 3.41
N VAL A 94 8.51 -12.89 4.75
CA VAL A 94 7.87 -11.85 5.57
C VAL A 94 8.96 -11.20 6.40
N ILE A 95 9.19 -9.92 6.22
CA ILE A 95 10.12 -9.12 7.03
C ILE A 95 9.28 -8.47 8.12
N CYS A 96 9.53 -8.83 9.37
CA CYS A 96 8.72 -8.37 10.49
C CYS A 96 9.62 -8.17 11.72
N PRO A 97 9.47 -7.05 12.44
CA PRO A 97 10.11 -6.89 13.75
C PRO A 97 9.72 -8.01 14.70
N ASN A 98 10.62 -8.41 15.57
CA ASN A 98 10.36 -9.46 16.58
C ASN A 98 9.79 -8.89 17.90
N GLY A 99 9.41 -7.62 17.91
CA GLY A 99 8.82 -6.94 19.07
C GLY A 99 8.36 -5.52 18.73
N TYR A 100 7.60 -4.94 19.65
CA TYR A 100 7.17 -3.54 19.57
C TYR A 100 8.32 -2.59 19.89
N GLY A 101 8.24 -1.35 19.37
CA GLY A 101 9.25 -0.30 19.59
C GLY A 101 10.51 -0.46 18.75
N ILE A 102 10.62 -1.48 17.93
CA ILE A 102 11.74 -1.67 16.99
C ILE A 102 11.48 -0.81 15.76
N LEU A 103 12.29 0.23 15.59
CA LEU A 103 12.12 1.21 14.50
C LEU A 103 13.08 0.99 13.32
N GLU A 104 14.04 0.09 13.46
CA GLU A 104 14.98 -0.29 12.40
C GLU A 104 15.07 -1.80 12.31
N LEU A 105 15.01 -2.32 11.10
CA LEU A 105 15.10 -3.75 10.84
C LEU A 105 15.94 -4.01 9.61
N GLU A 106 16.87 -4.95 9.71
CA GLU A 106 17.65 -5.46 8.59
C GLU A 106 17.45 -6.97 8.46
N THR A 107 17.19 -7.43 7.24
CA THR A 107 17.02 -8.86 6.94
C THR A 107 17.70 -9.20 5.63
N THR A 108 18.48 -10.28 5.64
CA THR A 108 19.09 -10.88 4.44
C THR A 108 18.39 -12.20 4.13
N PHE A 109 18.11 -12.47 2.86
CA PHE A 109 17.47 -13.71 2.41
C PHE A 109 17.84 -14.01 0.96
N GLU A 110 17.66 -15.28 0.58
CA GLU A 110 17.85 -15.75 -0.79
C GLU A 110 16.54 -15.70 -1.59
N LYS A 111 16.66 -15.45 -2.88
CA LYS A 111 15.65 -15.70 -3.91
C LYS A 111 16.17 -16.68 -4.95
N SER A 112 15.37 -17.02 -5.95
CA SER A 112 15.83 -17.84 -7.08
C SER A 112 16.95 -17.16 -7.86
N GLU A 113 17.76 -17.93 -8.57
CA GLU A 113 18.90 -17.40 -9.36
C GLU A 113 18.47 -16.73 -10.69
N LYS A 114 17.18 -16.81 -11.05
CA LYS A 114 16.66 -16.16 -12.27
C LYS A 114 16.49 -14.65 -12.08
N THR A 115 16.54 -13.91 -13.16
CA THR A 115 16.07 -12.51 -13.17
C THR A 115 14.56 -12.48 -13.00
N SER A 116 14.06 -11.86 -11.91
CA SER A 116 12.65 -11.88 -11.52
C SER A 116 12.20 -10.54 -10.93
N ASN A 117 10.90 -10.29 -10.98
CA ASN A 117 10.31 -9.14 -10.31
C ASN A 117 10.28 -9.37 -8.80
N ILE A 118 10.68 -8.36 -8.05
CA ILE A 118 10.55 -8.31 -6.61
C ILE A 118 9.52 -7.25 -6.25
N THR A 119 8.56 -7.64 -5.43
CA THR A 119 7.55 -6.73 -4.89
C THR A 119 7.62 -6.75 -3.36
N LEU A 120 7.93 -5.60 -2.78
CA LEU A 120 7.85 -5.36 -1.34
C LEU A 120 6.51 -4.69 -1.05
N MET A 121 5.60 -5.38 -0.37
CA MET A 121 4.33 -4.80 0.10
C MET A 121 4.54 -4.16 1.45
N MET A 122 4.29 -2.85 1.54
CA MET A 122 4.58 -2.04 2.72
C MET A 122 3.63 -2.30 3.89
N PRO A 123 4.06 -2.01 5.13
CA PRO A 123 3.27 -2.24 6.34
C PRO A 123 1.93 -1.50 6.31
N ARG A 124 0.87 -2.17 6.75
CA ARG A 124 -0.46 -1.56 6.80
C ARG A 124 -0.53 -0.35 7.72
N ASN A 125 0.00 -0.46 8.95
CA ASN A 125 -0.16 0.57 9.97
C ASN A 125 0.97 1.57 9.99
N GLU A 126 2.19 1.07 9.93
CA GLU A 126 3.36 1.84 10.27
C GLU A 126 3.93 2.57 9.05
N PRO A 127 4.11 3.89 9.12
CA PRO A 127 4.77 4.63 8.05
C PRO A 127 6.23 4.19 7.92
N VAL A 128 6.65 3.89 6.70
CA VAL A 128 8.06 3.68 6.36
C VAL A 128 8.70 5.04 6.11
N ILE A 129 9.76 5.33 6.87
CA ILE A 129 10.56 6.57 6.71
C ILE A 129 11.54 6.40 5.57
N ASP A 130 12.26 5.27 5.57
CA ASP A 130 13.26 4.95 4.56
C ASP A 130 13.41 3.44 4.37
N LEU A 131 13.93 3.03 3.21
CA LEU A 131 14.18 1.64 2.88
C LEU A 131 15.36 1.53 1.92
N GLU A 132 16.29 0.66 2.25
CA GLU A 132 17.43 0.31 1.43
C GLU A 132 17.35 -1.14 0.95
N ILE A 133 17.76 -1.34 -0.29
CA ILE A 133 17.81 -2.62 -0.98
C ILE A 133 19.26 -2.86 -1.37
N SER A 134 19.88 -3.92 -0.81
CA SER A 134 21.23 -4.32 -1.21
C SER A 134 21.18 -5.63 -1.98
N ILE A 135 21.93 -5.70 -3.07
CA ILE A 135 22.05 -6.83 -3.99
C ILE A 135 23.50 -7.30 -4.06
N ASP A 136 23.74 -8.49 -4.61
CA ASP A 136 25.07 -9.04 -4.81
C ASP A 136 25.94 -8.13 -5.71
N ASP A 137 27.24 -8.15 -5.48
CA ASP A 137 28.18 -7.47 -6.36
C ASP A 137 28.13 -8.11 -7.76
N GLY A 138 27.99 -7.26 -8.79
CA GLY A 138 27.83 -7.67 -10.19
C GLY A 138 26.40 -7.91 -10.64
N ALA A 139 25.44 -8.01 -9.71
CA ALA A 139 24.02 -8.04 -10.05
C ALA A 139 23.47 -6.64 -10.38
N GLU A 140 22.32 -6.59 -11.05
CA GLU A 140 21.69 -5.36 -11.50
C GLU A 140 20.29 -5.18 -10.90
N ILE A 141 19.90 -3.92 -10.68
CA ILE A 141 18.51 -3.52 -10.47
C ILE A 141 17.98 -2.94 -11.78
N LEU A 142 16.87 -3.53 -12.24
CA LEU A 142 16.16 -3.15 -13.46
C LEU A 142 14.75 -2.63 -13.10
N ALA A 143 14.14 -1.92 -14.05
CA ALA A 143 12.72 -1.56 -13.92
C ALA A 143 11.87 -2.84 -13.84
N PRO A 144 10.86 -2.87 -12.95
CA PRO A 144 9.96 -4.02 -12.88
C PRO A 144 9.13 -4.11 -14.15
N ASP A 145 8.72 -5.33 -14.52
CA ASP A 145 7.76 -5.52 -15.58
C ASP A 145 6.45 -4.78 -15.21
N PRO A 146 5.77 -4.13 -16.17
CA PRO A 146 4.51 -3.46 -15.89
C PRO A 146 3.44 -4.46 -15.46
N TYR A 147 2.42 -4.00 -14.73
CA TYR A 147 1.23 -4.79 -14.50
C TYR A 147 0.49 -5.02 -15.84
N LYS A 148 -0.16 -6.16 -15.97
CA LYS A 148 -1.06 -6.43 -17.11
C LYS A 148 -2.15 -5.37 -17.24
N TYR A 149 -2.69 -4.92 -16.10
CA TYR A 149 -3.64 -3.82 -16.01
C TYR A 149 -3.00 -2.66 -15.25
N GLU A 150 -2.37 -1.76 -16.00
CA GLU A 150 -1.62 -0.61 -15.44
C GLU A 150 -2.53 0.46 -14.86
N LYS A 151 -3.75 0.60 -15.39
CA LYS A 151 -4.75 1.55 -14.88
C LYS A 151 -5.33 1.00 -13.58
N PRO A 152 -5.12 1.67 -12.43
CA PRO A 152 -5.36 1.08 -11.13
C PRO A 152 -6.83 0.79 -10.83
N ILE A 153 -7.07 -0.24 -10.03
CA ILE A 153 -8.31 -0.41 -9.28
C ILE A 153 -8.23 0.47 -8.03
N VAL A 154 -9.21 1.34 -7.82
CA VAL A 154 -9.28 2.18 -6.61
C VAL A 154 -10.23 1.56 -5.61
N PHE A 155 -9.73 1.23 -4.42
CA PHE A 155 -10.51 0.73 -3.29
C PHE A 155 -10.69 1.84 -2.26
N TYR A 156 -11.92 2.15 -1.91
CA TYR A 156 -12.25 3.04 -0.81
C TYR A 156 -13.12 2.32 0.20
N GLY A 157 -12.71 2.32 1.47
CA GLY A 157 -13.48 1.58 2.45
C GLY A 157 -12.94 1.56 3.87
N SER A 158 -13.44 0.61 4.63
CA SER A 158 -13.22 0.44 6.05
C SER A 158 -11.82 -0.11 6.40
N SER A 159 -11.66 -0.56 7.65
CA SER A 159 -10.49 -1.33 8.10
C SER A 159 -10.28 -2.62 7.30
N ILE A 160 -11.35 -3.22 6.79
CA ILE A 160 -11.28 -4.43 5.95
C ILE A 160 -10.57 -4.10 4.64
N THR A 161 -10.96 -3.01 3.98
CA THR A 161 -10.31 -2.50 2.76
C THR A 161 -8.86 -2.08 3.01
N GLU A 162 -8.58 -1.40 4.13
CA GLU A 162 -7.23 -1.05 4.54
C GLU A 162 -6.34 -2.28 4.75
N GLY A 163 -6.93 -3.44 5.03
CA GLY A 163 -6.26 -4.72 5.24
C GLY A 163 -6.24 -5.17 6.71
N GLY A 164 -7.19 -4.68 7.52
CA GLY A 164 -7.31 -5.02 8.94
C GLY A 164 -7.48 -6.50 9.19
N CYS A 165 -6.84 -7.00 10.25
CA CYS A 165 -6.86 -8.38 10.73
C CYS A 165 -6.29 -9.44 9.75
N ALA A 166 -5.73 -9.04 8.62
CA ALA A 166 -4.94 -9.94 7.80
C ALA A 166 -3.65 -10.32 8.53
N SER A 167 -3.26 -11.59 8.46
CA SER A 167 -2.06 -12.10 9.14
C SER A 167 -0.76 -11.50 8.56
N THR A 168 -0.77 -11.07 7.30
CA THR A 168 0.27 -10.29 6.63
C THR A 168 -0.36 -9.38 5.59
N VAL A 169 0.35 -8.34 5.17
CA VAL A 169 -0.17 -7.32 4.24
C VAL A 169 -0.57 -7.89 2.87
N GLY A 170 0.12 -8.90 2.37
CA GLY A 170 -0.21 -9.56 1.11
C GLY A 170 -1.41 -10.49 1.16
N LYS A 171 -2.01 -10.71 2.34
CA LYS A 171 -3.22 -11.54 2.55
C LYS A 171 -4.51 -10.74 2.70
N CYS A 172 -4.47 -9.40 2.67
CA CYS A 172 -5.70 -8.63 2.59
C CYS A 172 -6.38 -8.81 1.22
N TYR A 173 -7.71 -8.69 1.17
CA TYR A 173 -8.45 -8.99 -0.05
C TYR A 173 -8.06 -8.11 -1.23
N THR A 174 -7.75 -6.83 -0.99
CA THR A 174 -7.30 -5.90 -2.02
C THR A 174 -6.00 -6.38 -2.68
N SER A 175 -5.04 -6.86 -1.89
CA SER A 175 -3.78 -7.42 -2.39
C SER A 175 -3.99 -8.76 -3.11
N LEU A 176 -4.86 -9.64 -2.61
CA LEU A 176 -5.15 -10.94 -3.23
C LEU A 176 -5.79 -10.76 -4.60
N VAL A 177 -6.88 -9.98 -4.68
CA VAL A 177 -7.62 -9.75 -5.93
C VAL A 177 -6.73 -9.12 -6.99
N THR A 178 -5.96 -8.09 -6.62
CA THR A 178 -5.13 -7.37 -7.58
C THR A 178 -3.93 -8.18 -8.07
N ARG A 179 -3.36 -9.05 -7.24
CA ARG A 179 -2.33 -10.00 -7.71
C ARG A 179 -2.91 -11.07 -8.64
N TRP A 180 -4.08 -11.62 -8.33
CA TRP A 180 -4.74 -12.58 -9.25
C TRP A 180 -5.05 -11.99 -10.62
N LEU A 181 -5.35 -10.68 -10.66
CA LEU A 181 -5.62 -9.96 -11.89
C LEU A 181 -4.36 -9.43 -12.57
N ASP A 182 -3.21 -9.43 -11.90
CA ASP A 182 -2.01 -8.70 -12.30
C ASP A 182 -2.33 -7.23 -12.61
N SER A 183 -2.92 -6.56 -11.61
CA SER A 183 -3.40 -5.18 -11.72
C SER A 183 -2.74 -4.24 -10.72
N ASP A 184 -2.44 -3.01 -11.16
CA ASP A 184 -2.15 -1.92 -10.24
C ASP A 184 -3.38 -1.55 -9.42
N TYR A 185 -3.17 -0.99 -8.22
CA TYR A 185 -4.26 -0.51 -7.38
C TYR A 185 -3.86 0.61 -6.43
N ILE A 186 -4.86 1.37 -5.99
CA ILE A 186 -4.77 2.40 -4.95
C ILE A 186 -5.69 1.98 -3.81
N ASN A 187 -5.14 1.88 -2.60
CA ASN A 187 -5.90 1.55 -1.41
C ASN A 187 -6.18 2.83 -0.60
N LEU A 188 -7.44 3.25 -0.59
CA LEU A 188 -7.97 4.35 0.21
C LEU A 188 -8.86 3.81 1.34
N GLY A 189 -8.50 2.68 1.93
CA GLY A 189 -9.07 2.18 3.17
C GLY A 189 -8.59 3.01 4.37
N PHE A 190 -9.53 3.40 5.23
CA PHE A 190 -9.26 4.15 6.45
C PHE A 190 -10.12 3.61 7.60
N SER A 191 -9.49 2.85 8.48
CA SER A 191 -10.13 2.15 9.60
C SER A 191 -11.02 3.09 10.42
N GLY A 192 -12.33 2.81 10.50
CA GLY A 192 -13.31 3.59 11.26
C GLY A 192 -13.62 4.99 10.69
N ASN A 193 -12.93 5.45 9.65
CA ASN A 193 -12.95 6.84 9.21
C ASN A 193 -13.29 7.09 7.73
N ALA A 194 -13.36 6.07 6.89
CA ALA A 194 -13.97 6.17 5.57
C ALA A 194 -15.50 6.12 5.74
N LYS A 195 -16.18 7.23 5.50
CA LYS A 195 -17.62 7.38 5.75
C LYS A 195 -18.41 7.98 4.58
N GLY A 196 -17.87 7.93 3.36
CA GLY A 196 -18.54 8.47 2.18
C GLY A 196 -18.50 9.99 2.09
N GLU A 197 -17.46 10.62 2.62
CA GLU A 197 -17.29 12.07 2.65
C GLU A 197 -17.23 12.65 1.22
N GLN A 198 -17.93 13.77 0.99
CA GLN A 198 -17.99 14.39 -0.33
C GLN A 198 -16.63 14.94 -0.81
N THR A 199 -15.74 15.31 0.12
CA THR A 199 -14.36 15.69 -0.17
C THR A 199 -13.58 14.51 -0.74
N MET A 200 -13.76 13.32 -0.15
CA MET A 200 -13.14 12.08 -0.64
C MET A 200 -13.71 11.69 -2.00
N ALA A 201 -15.04 11.80 -2.18
CA ALA A 201 -15.68 11.52 -3.47
C ALA A 201 -15.13 12.41 -4.60
N GLU A 202 -14.91 13.72 -4.33
CA GLU A 202 -14.30 14.64 -5.29
C GLU A 202 -12.86 14.28 -5.63
N TYR A 203 -12.09 13.84 -4.65
CA TYR A 203 -10.72 13.37 -4.89
C TYR A 203 -10.70 12.11 -5.77
N ILE A 204 -11.50 11.09 -5.41
CA ILE A 204 -11.57 9.81 -6.14
C ILE A 204 -12.06 10.02 -7.58
N LYS A 205 -13.05 10.88 -7.79
CA LYS A 205 -13.57 11.23 -9.11
C LYS A 205 -12.49 11.64 -10.10
N ASN A 206 -11.46 12.33 -9.61
CA ASN A 206 -10.36 12.87 -10.43
C ASN A 206 -9.18 11.87 -10.59
N LEU A 207 -9.26 10.68 -10.02
CA LEU A 207 -8.25 9.63 -10.23
C LEU A 207 -8.48 8.93 -11.57
N ASP A 208 -7.38 8.70 -12.29
CA ASP A 208 -7.42 7.80 -13.44
C ASP A 208 -7.47 6.37 -12.94
N MET A 209 -8.61 5.68 -13.13
CA MET A 209 -8.86 4.35 -12.59
C MET A 209 -9.63 3.47 -13.57
N SER A 210 -9.39 2.17 -13.51
CA SER A 210 -10.14 1.17 -14.30
C SER A 210 -11.45 0.79 -13.62
N ILE A 211 -11.41 0.56 -12.31
CA ILE A 211 -12.54 0.13 -11.47
C ILE A 211 -12.51 0.92 -10.17
N PHE A 212 -13.70 1.29 -9.68
CA PHE A 212 -13.87 1.81 -8.33
C PHE A 212 -14.63 0.80 -7.47
N VAL A 213 -14.05 0.44 -6.32
CA VAL A 213 -14.66 -0.42 -5.30
C VAL A 213 -14.97 0.40 -4.07
N MET A 214 -16.25 0.45 -3.70
CA MET A 214 -16.76 1.23 -2.57
C MET A 214 -17.23 0.28 -1.46
N ASP A 215 -16.52 0.24 -0.34
CA ASP A 215 -16.64 -0.75 0.75
C ASP A 215 -16.50 -0.08 2.14
N TYR A 216 -17.28 1.00 2.37
CA TYR A 216 -17.22 1.75 3.63
C TYR A 216 -18.43 1.54 4.56
N ASP A 217 -19.36 0.70 4.19
CA ASP A 217 -20.60 0.45 4.92
C ASP A 217 -20.37 0.05 6.39
N HIS A 218 -19.31 -0.69 6.69
CA HIS A 218 -18.91 -1.06 8.05
C HIS A 218 -18.51 0.13 8.95
N ASN A 219 -18.20 1.28 8.36
CA ASN A 219 -17.87 2.51 9.10
C ASN A 219 -19.09 3.43 9.23
N ALA A 220 -20.18 3.18 8.53
CA ALA A 220 -21.39 3.95 8.63
C ALA A 220 -21.99 3.76 10.03
N PRO A 221 -22.32 4.85 10.77
CA PRO A 221 -22.81 4.73 12.14
C PRO A 221 -24.21 4.09 12.24
N ASN A 222 -24.99 4.17 11.16
CA ASN A 222 -26.33 3.60 11.07
C ASN A 222 -26.79 3.51 9.59
N PRO A 223 -27.88 2.77 9.30
CA PRO A 223 -28.39 2.62 7.93
C PRO A 223 -28.84 3.94 7.27
N GLU A 224 -29.37 4.87 8.05
CA GLU A 224 -29.84 6.18 7.59
C GLU A 224 -28.66 6.98 7.02
N TYR A 225 -27.55 7.03 7.75
CA TYR A 225 -26.32 7.67 7.28
C TYR A 225 -25.81 7.05 5.98
N LEU A 226 -25.84 5.71 5.90
CA LEU A 226 -25.40 5.00 4.70
C LEU A 226 -26.28 5.36 3.48
N ARG A 227 -27.62 5.42 3.65
CA ARG A 227 -28.55 5.87 2.59
C ARG A 227 -28.25 7.29 2.12
N GLU A 228 -27.93 8.18 3.05
CA GLU A 228 -27.65 9.57 2.74
C GLU A 228 -26.32 9.81 2.02
N THR A 229 -25.33 8.96 2.26
CA THR A 229 -23.95 9.17 1.76
C THR A 229 -23.60 8.31 0.56
N HIS A 230 -24.09 7.06 0.50
CA HIS A 230 -23.69 6.06 -0.49
C HIS A 230 -24.08 6.47 -1.92
N GLU A 231 -25.35 6.78 -2.15
CA GLU A 231 -25.82 7.19 -3.47
C GLU A 231 -25.15 8.50 -3.93
N LYS A 232 -25.02 9.47 -3.03
CA LYS A 232 -24.38 10.76 -3.34
C LYS A 232 -22.92 10.57 -3.76
N MET A 233 -22.17 9.70 -3.07
CA MET A 233 -20.79 9.37 -3.41
C MET A 233 -20.72 8.67 -4.77
N PHE A 234 -21.56 7.66 -4.98
CA PHE A 234 -21.64 6.92 -6.23
C PHE A 234 -21.93 7.85 -7.42
N LEU A 235 -22.97 8.67 -7.34
CA LEU A 235 -23.36 9.60 -8.39
C LEU A 235 -22.23 10.61 -8.67
N LYS A 236 -21.59 11.15 -7.64
CA LYS A 236 -20.51 12.12 -7.79
C LYS A 236 -19.32 11.55 -8.55
N ILE A 237 -18.92 10.31 -8.26
CA ILE A 237 -17.80 9.65 -8.92
C ILE A 237 -18.13 9.28 -10.37
N ASN A 238 -19.38 8.92 -10.67
CA ASN A 238 -19.79 8.50 -12.01
C ASN A 238 -20.15 9.67 -12.97
N THR A 239 -20.33 10.89 -12.47
CA THR A 239 -20.79 12.04 -13.28
C THR A 239 -19.82 12.49 -14.39
N LEU A 240 -18.59 11.97 -14.44
CA LEU A 240 -17.58 12.34 -15.45
C LEU A 240 -17.36 11.30 -16.56
N LYS A 241 -18.03 10.14 -16.52
CA LYS A 241 -17.78 9.06 -17.50
C LYS A 241 -18.78 9.01 -18.66
N THR A 242 -19.60 10.04 -18.81
CA THR A 242 -20.64 10.15 -19.88
C THR A 242 -20.36 11.21 -20.93
N ASN A 243 -19.09 11.67 -21.06
CA ASN A 243 -18.68 12.54 -22.17
C ASN A 243 -17.65 11.86 -23.06
#